data_3245e5f84c330ac982966b56df7d7f9f
#
_entry.id   3245e5f84c330ac982966b56df7d7f9f
#
_cell.length_a   1.000
_cell.length_b   1.000
_cell.length_c   1.000
_cell.angle_alpha   90.00
_cell.angle_beta   90.00
_cell.angle_gamma   90.00
#
_symmetry.space_group_name_H-M   'P 1'
#
loop_
_entity.id
_entity.type
_entity.pdbx_description
1 polymer ?
#
loop_
_entity_poly.entity_id
_entity_poly.type
_entity_poly.pdbx_seq_one_letter_code
_entity_poly.pdbx_strand_id
1 'polypeptide(L)'
;MKGTVTVKNLTNKVVKEVHVGLLQFDNKGYPVDVEYSWEGEDNLLNCRMQSANIEPNRSYGSGTYWDLEDQVKKIKACVKSVKFLDGATWENEYFDYWLKAEKSSY
;
A
#
# COMPACT_ATOMS: atom_id res chain seq x y z
N MET A 1 -12.38 -4.49 -10.21
CA MET A 1 -10.98 -5.01 -10.22
C MET A 1 -10.49 -5.23 -8.80
N LYS A 2 -9.70 -6.24 -8.60
CA LYS A 2 -9.11 -6.54 -7.29
C LYS A 2 -7.63 -6.20 -7.32
N GLY A 3 -7.18 -5.41 -6.35
CA GLY A 3 -5.76 -5.08 -6.18
C GLY A 3 -5.14 -5.95 -5.11
N THR A 4 -4.04 -6.62 -5.43
CA THR A 4 -3.30 -7.46 -4.48
C THR A 4 -1.91 -6.87 -4.26
N VAL A 5 -1.52 -6.73 -2.99
CA VAL A 5 -0.19 -6.28 -2.59
C VAL A 5 0.41 -7.34 -1.68
N THR A 6 1.61 -7.80 -2.04
CA THR A 6 2.36 -8.74 -1.22
C THR A 6 3.58 -8.03 -0.66
N VAL A 7 3.79 -8.13 0.65
CA VAL A 7 4.95 -7.54 1.32
C VAL A 7 5.82 -8.65 1.92
N LYS A 8 7.14 -8.41 1.91
CA LYS A 8 8.11 -9.33 2.52
C LYS A 8 8.82 -8.62 3.66
N ASN A 9 8.92 -9.28 4.79
CA ASN A 9 9.64 -8.75 5.95
C ASN A 9 11.13 -9.04 5.83
N LEU A 10 11.91 -8.02 5.51
CA LEU A 10 13.37 -8.12 5.38
C LEU A 10 14.11 -7.76 6.67
N THR A 11 13.39 -7.54 7.76
CA THR A 11 13.96 -7.21 9.07
C THR A 11 14.14 -8.46 9.91
N ASN A 12 14.80 -8.32 11.06
CA ASN A 12 14.97 -9.40 12.03
C ASN A 12 13.89 -9.42 13.13
N LYS A 13 12.82 -8.63 12.96
CA LYS A 13 11.72 -8.53 13.91
C LYS A 13 10.41 -8.97 13.27
N VAL A 14 9.45 -9.38 14.10
CA VAL A 14 8.11 -9.69 13.61
C VAL A 14 7.36 -8.41 13.30
N VAL A 15 6.80 -8.30 12.10
CA VAL A 15 5.99 -7.16 11.66
C VAL A 15 4.53 -7.44 12.02
N LYS A 16 3.93 -6.54 12.79
CA LYS A 16 2.53 -6.64 13.22
C LYS A 16 1.58 -5.99 12.23
N GLU A 17 1.94 -4.81 11.71
CA GLU A 17 1.08 -4.02 10.87
C GLU A 17 1.90 -3.33 9.78
N VAL A 18 1.35 -3.31 8.56
CA VAL A 18 1.96 -2.61 7.41
C VAL A 18 0.95 -1.62 6.86
N HIS A 19 1.39 -0.39 6.60
CA HIS A 19 0.61 0.64 5.96
C HIS A 19 1.20 0.88 4.56
N VAL A 20 0.39 0.64 3.53
CA VAL A 20 0.80 0.74 2.13
C VAL A 20 -0.03 1.82 1.45
N GLY A 21 0.63 2.71 0.72
CA GLY A 21 -0.05 3.63 -0.19
C GLY A 21 -0.17 3.00 -1.57
N LEU A 22 -1.37 3.04 -2.14
CA LEU A 22 -1.65 2.45 -3.44
C LEU A 22 -2.22 3.52 -4.36
N LEU A 23 -1.50 3.82 -5.46
CA LEU A 23 -1.93 4.79 -6.46
C LEU A 23 -2.75 4.09 -7.53
N GLN A 24 -3.88 4.68 -7.91
CA GLN A 24 -4.84 4.15 -8.87
C GLN A 24 -4.78 4.90 -10.20
N PHE A 25 -4.80 4.14 -11.31
CA PHE A 25 -4.78 4.70 -12.66
C PHE A 25 -5.71 3.90 -13.58
N ASP A 26 -6.22 4.55 -14.63
CA ASP A 26 -7.02 3.89 -15.66
C ASP A 26 -6.12 3.16 -16.68
N ASN A 27 -6.72 2.59 -17.72
CA ASN A 27 -5.99 1.84 -18.73
C ASN A 27 -5.07 2.72 -19.61
N LYS A 28 -5.26 4.04 -19.57
CA LYS A 28 -4.42 5.01 -20.28
C LYS A 28 -3.33 5.60 -19.40
N GLY A 29 -3.32 5.25 -18.12
CA GLY A 29 -2.35 5.76 -17.15
C GLY A 29 -2.75 7.07 -16.49
N TYR A 30 -4.01 7.50 -16.61
CA TYR A 30 -4.51 8.69 -15.93
C TYR A 30 -4.95 8.35 -14.50
N PRO A 31 -4.77 9.27 -13.54
CA PRO A 31 -5.20 9.04 -12.16
C PRO A 31 -6.71 8.80 -12.06
N VAL A 32 -7.09 7.86 -11.20
CA VAL A 32 -8.47 7.61 -10.81
C VAL A 32 -8.59 7.90 -9.32
N ASP A 33 -9.39 8.90 -8.95
CA ASP A 33 -9.55 9.29 -7.56
C ASP A 33 -10.25 8.21 -6.75
N VAL A 34 -9.89 8.09 -5.45
CA VAL A 34 -10.59 7.22 -4.52
C VAL A 34 -12.02 7.72 -4.32
N GLU A 35 -12.96 6.79 -4.13
CA GLU A 35 -14.37 7.12 -4.04
C GLU A 35 -14.71 7.91 -2.77
N TYR A 36 -14.11 7.53 -1.65
CA TYR A 36 -14.45 8.10 -0.34
C TYR A 36 -13.22 8.70 0.32
N SER A 37 -13.40 9.88 0.94
CA SER A 37 -12.30 10.62 1.58
C SER A 37 -11.64 9.87 2.75
N TRP A 38 -12.33 8.93 3.39
CA TRP A 38 -11.73 8.13 4.46
C TRP A 38 -10.84 7.00 3.94
N GLU A 39 -10.93 6.67 2.64
CA GLU A 39 -10.09 5.65 2.03
C GLU A 39 -8.74 6.21 1.58
N GLY A 40 -8.66 7.50 1.33
CA GLY A 40 -7.45 8.13 0.85
C GLY A 40 -7.67 9.54 0.37
N GLU A 41 -6.74 10.06 -0.41
CA GLU A 41 -6.75 11.41 -0.96
C GLU A 41 -6.37 11.37 -2.43
N ASP A 42 -7.12 12.08 -3.27
CA ASP A 42 -6.93 12.06 -4.72
C ASP A 42 -6.97 10.61 -5.24
N ASN A 43 -5.92 10.16 -5.93
CA ASN A 43 -5.82 8.77 -6.41
C ASN A 43 -5.00 7.86 -5.49
N LEU A 44 -4.72 8.32 -4.26
CA LEU A 44 -3.99 7.53 -3.26
C LEU A 44 -4.97 6.82 -2.33
N LEU A 45 -4.97 5.50 -2.37
CA LEU A 45 -5.71 4.64 -1.46
C LEU A 45 -4.80 4.21 -0.32
N ASN A 46 -5.25 4.38 0.92
CA ASN A 46 -4.51 3.94 2.11
C ASN A 46 -4.91 2.50 2.43
N CYS A 47 -3.96 1.59 2.31
CA CYS A 47 -4.15 0.17 2.58
C CYS A 47 -3.44 -0.20 3.87
N ARG A 48 -4.14 -0.83 4.80
CA ARG A 48 -3.59 -1.21 6.09
C ARG A 48 -3.73 -2.72 6.30
N MET A 49 -2.61 -3.38 6.52
CA MET A 49 -2.56 -4.79 6.87
C MET A 49 -2.36 -4.92 8.38
N GLN A 50 -3.45 -5.16 9.11
CA GLN A 50 -3.43 -5.27 10.57
C GLN A 50 -3.30 -6.71 11.01
N SER A 51 -2.64 -6.93 12.16
CA SER A 51 -2.46 -8.27 12.74
C SER A 51 -1.85 -9.26 11.77
N ALA A 52 -0.95 -8.77 10.92
CA ALA A 52 -0.32 -9.58 9.87
C ALA A 52 0.67 -10.59 10.45
N ASN A 53 1.38 -10.23 11.55
CA ASN A 53 2.33 -11.08 12.26
C ASN A 53 3.33 -11.75 11.29
N ILE A 54 3.99 -10.92 10.48
CA ILE A 54 4.93 -11.41 9.45
C ILE A 54 6.28 -11.66 10.10
N GLU A 55 6.70 -12.92 10.15
CA GLU A 55 8.01 -13.31 10.65
C GLU A 55 9.13 -12.88 9.70
N PRO A 56 10.39 -12.77 10.19
CA PRO A 56 11.51 -12.42 9.32
C PRO A 56 11.62 -13.34 8.10
N ASN A 57 11.88 -12.73 6.94
CA ASN A 57 11.99 -13.39 5.63
C ASN A 57 10.70 -14.05 5.11
N ARG A 58 9.57 -13.81 5.79
CA ARG A 58 8.27 -14.28 5.32
C ARG A 58 7.54 -13.19 4.55
N SER A 59 6.58 -13.62 3.73
CA SER A 59 5.72 -12.73 2.93
C SER A 59 4.29 -12.81 3.43
N TYR A 60 3.53 -11.72 3.20
CA TYR A 60 2.12 -11.61 3.56
C TYR A 60 1.37 -10.86 2.47
N GLY A 61 0.10 -11.19 2.30
CA GLY A 61 -0.78 -10.52 1.33
C GLY A 61 -1.23 -11.42 0.19
N SER A 62 -0.61 -12.58 0.01
CA SER A 62 -1.07 -13.57 -0.98
C SER A 62 -2.50 -14.01 -0.60
N GLY A 63 -3.46 -13.79 -1.50
CA GLY A 63 -4.86 -14.07 -1.22
C GLY A 63 -5.62 -12.93 -0.55
N THR A 64 -4.93 -11.87 -0.13
CA THR A 64 -5.56 -10.64 0.38
C THR A 64 -5.70 -9.65 -0.76
N TYR A 65 -6.84 -8.98 -0.86
CA TYR A 65 -7.07 -7.99 -1.92
C TYR A 65 -7.93 -6.85 -1.43
N TRP A 66 -7.88 -5.73 -2.17
CA TRP A 66 -8.79 -4.60 -2.02
C TRP A 66 -9.66 -4.51 -3.26
N ASP A 67 -10.95 -4.27 -3.07
CA ASP A 67 -11.87 -4.01 -4.17
C ASP A 67 -11.60 -2.61 -4.71
N LEU A 68 -11.33 -2.52 -6.00
CA LEU A 68 -11.07 -1.27 -6.70
C LEU A 68 -12.20 -1.00 -7.69
N GLU A 69 -12.44 0.29 -7.97
CA GLU A 69 -13.44 0.68 -8.96
C GLU A 69 -13.10 0.10 -10.34
N ASP A 70 -14.13 -0.11 -11.17
CA ASP A 70 -13.98 -0.75 -12.47
C ASP A 70 -13.04 0.00 -13.42
N GLN A 71 -12.95 1.33 -13.30
CA GLN A 71 -12.06 2.12 -14.13
C GLN A 71 -10.58 1.98 -13.75
N VAL A 72 -10.27 1.46 -12.58
CA VAL A 72 -8.87 1.25 -12.16
C VAL A 72 -8.31 0.03 -12.87
N LYS A 73 -7.27 0.22 -13.68
CA LYS A 73 -6.64 -0.86 -14.46
C LYS A 73 -5.16 -1.02 -14.15
N LYS A 74 -4.54 -0.01 -13.52
CA LYS A 74 -3.12 -0.03 -13.17
C LYS A 74 -2.95 0.54 -11.77
N ILE A 75 -2.02 -0.01 -11.02
CA ILE A 75 -1.71 0.43 -9.66
C ILE A 75 -0.21 0.51 -9.44
N LYS A 76 0.19 1.41 -8.54
CA LYS A 76 1.55 1.48 -7.99
C LYS A 76 1.43 1.41 -6.48
N ALA A 77 2.38 0.77 -5.81
CA ALA A 77 2.35 0.62 -4.35
C ALA A 77 3.68 0.99 -3.72
N CYS A 78 3.62 1.55 -2.52
CA CYS A 78 4.79 1.88 -1.72
C CYS A 78 4.45 1.75 -0.25
N VAL A 79 5.33 1.13 0.52
CA VAL A 79 5.15 1.02 1.97
C VAL A 79 5.32 2.39 2.59
N LYS A 80 4.36 2.82 3.40
CA LYS A 80 4.41 4.08 4.12
C LYS A 80 5.02 3.92 5.50
N SER A 81 4.57 2.91 6.25
CA SER A 81 5.05 2.66 7.61
C SER A 81 4.87 1.20 8.00
N VAL A 82 5.60 0.79 9.02
CA VAL A 82 5.55 -0.56 9.58
C VAL A 82 5.50 -0.46 11.10
N LYS A 83 4.66 -1.27 11.72
CA LYS A 83 4.62 -1.42 13.18
C LYS A 83 5.08 -2.84 13.52
N PHE A 84 6.08 -2.93 14.38
CA PHE A 84 6.61 -4.22 14.83
C PHE A 84 5.86 -4.72 16.05
N LEU A 85 5.92 -6.02 16.29
CA LEU A 85 5.25 -6.67 17.41
C LEU A 85 5.74 -6.15 18.76
N ASP A 86 7.02 -5.74 18.84
CA ASP A 86 7.62 -5.18 20.06
C ASP A 86 7.19 -3.72 20.35
N GLY A 87 6.36 -3.14 19.49
CA GLY A 87 5.87 -1.76 19.63
C GLY A 87 6.69 -0.72 18.89
N ALA A 88 7.85 -1.07 18.36
CA ALA A 88 8.65 -0.16 17.54
C ALA A 88 7.92 0.15 16.22
N THR A 89 8.20 1.31 15.64
CA THR A 89 7.64 1.72 14.36
C THR A 89 8.76 2.15 13.40
N TRP A 90 8.50 2.00 12.11
CA TRP A 90 9.37 2.49 11.06
C TRP A 90 8.52 3.30 10.07
N GLU A 91 9.02 4.49 9.73
CA GLU A 91 8.38 5.36 8.74
C GLU A 91 9.25 5.42 7.50
N ASN A 92 8.65 5.29 6.32
CA ASN A 92 9.37 5.44 5.07
C ASN A 92 9.58 6.93 4.76
N GLU A 93 10.79 7.43 4.94
CA GLU A 93 11.14 8.83 4.70
C GLU A 93 10.97 9.24 3.23
N TYR A 94 11.00 8.28 2.32
CA TYR A 94 10.88 8.55 0.88
C TYR A 94 9.45 8.47 0.37
N PHE A 95 8.47 8.19 1.23
CA PHE A 95 7.09 8.01 0.79
C PHE A 95 6.53 9.25 0.11
N ASP A 96 6.74 10.43 0.70
CA ASP A 96 6.23 11.68 0.14
C ASP A 96 6.91 12.02 -1.20
N TYR A 97 8.19 11.74 -1.32
CA TYR A 97 8.90 11.90 -2.58
C TYR A 97 8.34 10.98 -3.66
N TRP A 98 8.16 9.70 -3.32
CA TRP A 98 7.54 8.71 -4.23
C TRP A 98 6.15 9.16 -4.67
N LEU A 99 5.33 9.63 -3.74
CA LEU A 99 3.98 10.08 -4.01
C LEU A 99 3.98 11.22 -5.02
N LYS A 100 4.79 12.25 -4.82
CA LYS A 100 4.90 13.39 -5.73
C LYS A 100 5.38 12.97 -7.12
N ALA A 101 6.34 12.06 -7.18
CA ALA A 101 6.94 11.64 -8.44
C ALA A 101 6.00 10.76 -9.26
N GLU A 102 5.14 9.97 -8.60
CA GLU A 102 4.42 8.89 -9.24
C GLU A 102 2.90 9.08 -9.37
N LYS A 103 2.31 10.06 -8.66
CA LYS A 103 0.84 10.15 -8.58
C LYS A 103 0.16 10.67 -9.84
N SER A 104 0.85 11.40 -10.70
CA SER A 104 0.23 12.12 -11.82
C SER A 104 -0.03 11.24 -13.04
N SER A 105 0.76 10.19 -13.25
CA SER A 105 0.55 9.25 -14.35
C SER A 105 1.26 7.93 -14.11
N TYR A 106 0.68 6.89 -14.66
CA TYR A 106 1.30 5.57 -14.64
C TYR A 106 2.46 5.54 -15.64
#